data_15f0a351c81a7e2df970cd742947f7da
#
_entry.id   15f0a351c81a7e2df970cd742947f7da
#
_cell.length_a   1.000
_cell.length_b   1.000
_cell.length_c   1.000
_cell.angle_alpha   90.00
_cell.angle_beta   90.00
_cell.angle_gamma   90.00
#
_symmetry.space_group_name_H-M   'P 1'
#
loop_
_entity.id
_entity.type
_entity.pdbx_description
1 polymer ?
#
loop_
_entity_poly.entity_id
_entity_poly.type
_entity_poly.pdbx_seq_one_letter_code
_entity_poly.pdbx_strand_id
1 'polypeptide(L)'
;MLNKSRGKLLGVLALFLVMVWYSIYREDSFYFPVQDNRTSCPLGEVERKAPQLIGNYSRAQPLFLQLRDYFWVKAPSLYELPYGTKGSEDALLRLLSITHYSLPDSIQRLNNAPVQGYEQDVGTRTTLRLFYPESAHFNPRAENNPDTLLVLVPFKPMDFLWMEAILNDKKRVRKGFWKQPPLIWDANPEQVRILNPYYMEVTAAKLLNLPMRQPRKVKQKPTTGLLAITLALHFCDLVHIAGFGYPDSAQGKQSIHYYEQITLKSMAASEHNVSREAVAIRRMLQLGLVKNLTYF
;
A
#
# COMPACT_ATOMS: atom_id res chain seq x y z
N MET A 1 -29.30 -27.07 61.69
CA MET A 1 -28.70 -27.46 60.39
C MET A 1 -28.56 -26.33 59.35
N LEU A 2 -29.09 -25.13 59.58
CA LEU A 2 -29.01 -24.01 58.61
C LEU A 2 -27.64 -23.26 58.54
N ASN A 3 -26.79 -23.39 59.57
CA ASN A 3 -25.54 -22.61 59.62
C ASN A 3 -24.38 -23.20 58.76
N LYS A 4 -24.39 -24.51 58.48
CA LYS A 4 -23.36 -25.15 57.67
C LYS A 4 -23.49 -24.87 56.17
N SER A 5 -24.70 -24.62 55.70
CA SER A 5 -24.98 -24.30 54.30
C SER A 5 -24.61 -22.84 53.96
N ARG A 6 -24.85 -21.90 54.87
CA ARG A 6 -24.47 -20.49 54.68
C ARG A 6 -22.98 -20.29 54.63
N GLY A 7 -22.19 -21.01 55.42
CA GLY A 7 -20.73 -20.96 55.36
C GLY A 7 -20.13 -21.48 54.03
N LYS A 8 -20.74 -22.54 53.46
CA LYS A 8 -20.33 -23.06 52.17
C LYS A 8 -20.66 -22.09 51.03
N LEU A 9 -21.80 -21.44 51.08
CA LEU A 9 -22.24 -20.43 50.10
C LEU A 9 -21.33 -19.19 50.12
N LEU A 10 -21.00 -18.72 51.31
CA LEU A 10 -20.04 -17.60 51.49
C LEU A 10 -18.63 -17.94 50.99
N GLY A 11 -18.17 -19.17 51.23
CA GLY A 11 -16.88 -19.64 50.71
C GLY A 11 -16.81 -19.70 49.19
N VAL A 12 -17.88 -20.17 48.54
CA VAL A 12 -17.97 -20.19 47.06
C VAL A 12 -18.05 -18.78 46.48
N LEU A 13 -18.80 -17.86 47.14
CA LEU A 13 -18.88 -16.46 46.71
C LEU A 13 -17.52 -15.75 46.84
N ALA A 14 -16.82 -15.99 47.95
CA ALA A 14 -15.48 -15.42 48.16
C ALA A 14 -14.46 -15.93 47.11
N LEU A 15 -14.48 -17.23 46.78
CA LEU A 15 -13.66 -17.83 45.74
C LEU A 15 -14.00 -17.24 44.36
N PHE A 16 -15.27 -17.04 44.05
CA PHE A 16 -15.71 -16.43 42.81
C PHE A 16 -15.23 -14.98 42.70
N LEU A 17 -15.35 -14.19 43.77
CA LEU A 17 -14.88 -12.81 43.82
C LEU A 17 -13.34 -12.72 43.67
N VAL A 18 -12.62 -13.67 44.29
CA VAL A 18 -11.15 -13.74 44.13
C VAL A 18 -10.77 -14.11 42.70
N MET A 19 -11.49 -15.03 42.05
CA MET A 19 -11.24 -15.39 40.67
C MET A 19 -11.57 -14.24 39.70
N VAL A 20 -12.67 -13.52 39.92
CA VAL A 20 -13.03 -12.34 39.15
C VAL A 20 -11.99 -11.22 39.35
N TRP A 21 -11.61 -10.98 40.61
CA TRP A 21 -10.56 -10.00 40.92
C TRP A 21 -9.22 -10.39 40.31
N TYR A 22 -8.84 -11.66 40.36
CA TYR A 22 -7.63 -12.19 39.74
C TYR A 22 -7.68 -12.12 38.22
N SER A 23 -8.84 -12.34 37.58
CA SER A 23 -9.03 -12.18 36.13
C SER A 23 -8.86 -10.73 35.69
N ILE A 24 -9.48 -9.79 36.43
CA ILE A 24 -9.35 -8.36 36.15
C ILE A 24 -7.90 -7.89 36.37
N TYR A 25 -7.26 -8.32 37.44
CA TYR A 25 -5.87 -7.96 37.72
C TYR A 25 -4.86 -8.61 36.77
N ARG A 26 -5.22 -9.77 36.20
CA ARG A 26 -4.38 -10.47 35.24
C ARG A 26 -4.46 -9.86 33.84
N GLU A 27 -5.57 -9.27 33.47
CA GLU A 27 -5.66 -8.50 32.22
C GLU A 27 -4.79 -7.25 32.26
N ASP A 28 -4.71 -6.56 33.39
CA ASP A 28 -3.80 -5.42 33.57
C ASP A 28 -2.31 -5.83 33.69
N SER A 29 -2.03 -7.08 34.06
CA SER A 29 -0.63 -7.56 34.23
C SER A 29 0.00 -8.12 32.95
N PHE A 30 -0.77 -8.35 31.91
CA PHE A 30 -0.28 -8.81 30.61
C PHE A 30 -0.04 -7.71 29.58
N TYR A 31 -0.22 -6.45 29.95
CA TYR A 31 0.54 -5.42 29.28
C TYR A 31 2.00 -5.57 29.73
N PHE A 32 2.71 -6.51 29.11
CA PHE A 32 4.11 -6.28 28.88
C PHE A 32 4.16 -4.95 28.13
N PRO A 33 4.79 -3.91 28.67
CA PRO A 33 5.29 -2.87 27.81
C PRO A 33 6.20 -3.66 26.87
N VAL A 34 5.76 -3.89 25.65
CA VAL A 34 6.67 -4.14 24.55
C VAL A 34 7.58 -2.93 24.68
N GLN A 35 8.73 -3.18 25.29
CA GLN A 35 9.81 -2.23 25.27
C GLN A 35 10.06 -2.07 23.80
N ASP A 36 9.40 -1.03 23.28
CA ASP A 36 9.53 -0.60 21.92
C ASP A 36 10.99 -0.18 21.81
N ASN A 37 11.84 -1.16 21.57
CA ASN A 37 13.18 -0.98 21.06
C ASN A 37 13.03 -0.47 19.60
N ARG A 38 12.15 0.49 19.41
CA ARG A 38 12.30 1.47 18.36
C ARG A 38 13.59 2.18 18.71
N THR A 39 14.68 1.62 18.24
CA THR A 39 15.87 2.43 17.99
C THR A 39 15.30 3.63 17.28
N SER A 40 15.24 4.75 18.00
CA SER A 40 14.67 5.98 17.51
C SER A 40 15.35 6.24 16.18
N CYS A 41 14.64 5.98 15.08
CA CYS A 41 15.11 6.41 13.79
C CYS A 41 15.29 7.91 13.98
N PRO A 42 16.48 8.47 13.69
CA PRO A 42 16.69 9.88 13.89
C PRO A 42 15.62 10.59 13.08
N LEU A 43 14.62 11.13 13.81
CA LEU A 43 13.51 11.88 13.26
C LEU A 43 14.10 12.92 12.29
N GLY A 44 13.68 12.90 11.04
CA GLY A 44 14.07 13.88 10.04
C GLY A 44 15.23 13.48 9.11
N GLU A 45 15.81 12.27 9.18
CA GLU A 45 16.87 11.93 8.22
C GLU A 45 16.30 11.78 6.80
N VAL A 46 15.15 11.16 6.64
CA VAL A 46 14.44 11.08 5.37
C VAL A 46 14.03 12.48 4.93
N GLU A 47 13.47 13.32 5.80
CA GLU A 47 13.09 14.70 5.49
C GLU A 47 14.27 15.57 5.07
N ARG A 48 15.44 15.36 5.66
CA ARG A 48 16.67 16.08 5.30
C ARG A 48 17.26 15.62 3.97
N LYS A 49 17.17 14.34 3.65
CA LYS A 49 17.81 13.73 2.47
C LYS A 49 16.87 13.65 1.26
N ALA A 50 15.58 13.38 1.46
CA ALA A 50 14.61 13.21 0.37
C ALA A 50 14.51 14.43 -0.57
N PRO A 51 14.62 15.70 -0.11
CA PRO A 51 14.63 16.84 -1.01
C PRO A 51 15.73 16.83 -2.07
N GLN A 52 16.87 16.18 -1.79
CA GLN A 52 17.97 16.04 -2.77
C GLN A 52 17.57 15.21 -3.98
N LEU A 53 16.54 14.38 -3.84
CA LEU A 53 16.08 13.48 -4.89
C LEU A 53 14.70 13.86 -5.42
N ILE A 54 13.81 14.28 -4.54
CA ILE A 54 12.39 14.51 -4.84
C ILE A 54 12.08 16.02 -4.97
N GLY A 55 12.97 16.91 -4.56
CA GLY A 55 12.76 18.35 -4.57
C GLY A 55 11.89 18.80 -3.39
N ASN A 56 10.75 19.45 -3.64
CA ASN A 56 9.83 19.90 -2.60
C ASN A 56 9.15 18.69 -1.92
N TYR A 57 9.92 17.97 -1.11
CA TYR A 57 9.42 16.87 -0.32
C TYR A 57 8.58 17.39 0.85
N SER A 58 7.38 16.84 1.03
CA SER A 58 6.51 17.17 2.14
C SER A 58 5.67 15.98 2.56
N ARG A 59 5.71 15.65 3.84
CA ARG A 59 4.83 14.65 4.46
C ARG A 59 3.42 15.18 4.73
N ALA A 60 3.18 16.48 4.51
CA ALA A 60 1.86 17.09 4.69
C ALA A 60 0.85 16.69 3.59
N GLN A 61 1.31 16.12 2.48
CA GLN A 61 0.43 15.64 1.43
C GLN A 61 -0.34 14.39 1.89
N PRO A 62 -1.67 14.36 1.77
CA PRO A 62 -2.45 13.21 2.14
C PRO A 62 -2.07 12.00 1.28
N LEU A 63 -1.85 10.84 1.90
CA LEU A 63 -1.48 9.60 1.20
C LEU A 63 -2.60 9.11 0.30
N PHE A 64 -3.81 9.20 0.81
CA PHE A 64 -5.02 8.71 0.14
C PHE A 64 -6.00 9.85 -0.08
N LEU A 65 -6.76 9.77 -1.15
CA LEU A 65 -7.85 10.70 -1.41
C LEU A 65 -9.00 10.44 -0.44
N GLN A 66 -9.60 11.50 0.08
CA GLN A 66 -10.76 11.47 0.96
C GLN A 66 -11.86 12.36 0.41
N LEU A 67 -13.10 11.99 0.70
CA LEU A 67 -14.27 12.76 0.26
C LEU A 67 -14.21 14.22 0.73
N ARG A 68 -13.85 14.44 1.99
CA ARG A 68 -13.72 15.79 2.59
C ARG A 68 -12.67 16.65 1.88
N ASP A 69 -11.54 16.06 1.50
CA ASP A 69 -10.45 16.80 0.85
C ASP A 69 -10.84 17.19 -0.57
N TYR A 70 -11.72 16.42 -1.20
CA TYR A 70 -12.13 16.63 -2.57
C TYR A 70 -13.15 17.75 -2.72
N PHE A 71 -14.07 17.91 -1.76
CA PHE A 71 -15.05 19.01 -1.77
C PHE A 71 -14.42 20.39 -1.59
N TRP A 72 -13.23 20.47 -1.01
CA TRP A 72 -12.56 21.73 -0.69
C TRP A 72 -11.41 22.06 -1.64
N VAL A 73 -11.18 21.26 -2.66
CA VAL A 73 -10.18 21.57 -3.69
C VAL A 73 -10.65 22.77 -4.48
N LYS A 74 -10.13 23.94 -4.11
CA LYS A 74 -10.44 25.22 -4.76
C LYS A 74 -9.93 25.33 -6.20
N ALA A 75 -9.00 24.45 -6.59
CA ALA A 75 -8.44 24.41 -7.93
C ALA A 75 -8.58 22.99 -8.50
N PRO A 76 -9.16 22.83 -9.73
CA PRO A 76 -9.23 21.53 -10.39
C PRO A 76 -7.81 21.02 -10.66
N SER A 77 -7.65 19.69 -10.68
CA SER A 77 -6.38 19.08 -11.06
C SER A 77 -5.97 19.50 -12.47
N LEU A 78 -4.70 19.85 -12.64
CA LEU A 78 -4.13 20.26 -13.93
C LEU A 78 -3.98 19.07 -14.90
N TYR A 79 -3.84 17.87 -14.36
CA TYR A 79 -3.54 16.66 -15.11
C TYR A 79 -4.66 15.63 -15.01
N GLU A 80 -4.80 14.85 -16.09
CA GLU A 80 -5.60 13.63 -16.08
C GLU A 80 -4.85 12.49 -15.36
N LEU A 81 -5.54 11.39 -15.05
CA LEU A 81 -4.90 10.18 -14.56
C LEU A 81 -3.79 9.69 -15.51
N PRO A 82 -2.69 9.19 -15.00
CA PRO A 82 -2.45 8.85 -13.58
C PRO A 82 -1.85 9.98 -12.73
N TYR A 83 -1.62 11.18 -13.27
CA TYR A 83 -0.90 12.27 -12.61
C TYR A 83 -1.82 13.28 -11.91
N GLY A 84 -3.12 13.16 -12.06
CA GLY A 84 -4.15 13.99 -11.46
C GLY A 84 -5.52 13.40 -11.65
N THR A 85 -6.57 14.16 -11.34
CA THR A 85 -7.96 13.66 -11.36
C THR A 85 -8.84 14.33 -12.42
N LYS A 86 -8.25 15.18 -13.26
CA LYS A 86 -9.00 15.94 -14.28
C LYS A 86 -9.82 15.02 -15.17
N GLY A 87 -11.11 15.32 -15.31
CA GLY A 87 -12.05 14.55 -16.13
C GLY A 87 -12.49 13.22 -15.52
N SER A 88 -12.18 12.96 -14.25
CA SER A 88 -12.56 11.74 -13.52
C SER A 88 -13.27 12.05 -12.21
N GLU A 89 -13.63 13.31 -11.99
CA GLU A 89 -14.11 13.85 -10.71
C GLU A 89 -15.37 13.13 -10.25
N ASP A 90 -16.36 12.97 -11.11
CA ASP A 90 -17.65 12.34 -10.77
C ASP A 90 -17.50 10.86 -10.38
N ALA A 91 -16.67 10.12 -11.09
CA ALA A 91 -16.41 8.71 -10.79
C ALA A 91 -15.64 8.57 -9.47
N LEU A 92 -14.67 9.47 -9.23
CA LEU A 92 -13.91 9.52 -8.00
C LEU A 92 -14.80 9.86 -6.80
N LEU A 93 -15.68 10.86 -6.91
CA LEU A 93 -16.60 11.26 -5.83
C LEU A 93 -17.51 10.10 -5.41
N ARG A 94 -18.11 9.40 -6.39
CA ARG A 94 -18.94 8.21 -6.08
C ARG A 94 -18.15 7.11 -5.40
N LEU A 95 -16.89 6.90 -5.77
CA LEU A 95 -16.05 5.90 -5.13
C LEU A 95 -15.64 6.32 -3.71
N LEU A 96 -15.27 7.58 -3.50
CA LEU A 96 -14.90 8.11 -2.19
C LEU A 96 -16.07 8.13 -1.20
N SER A 97 -17.31 8.15 -1.67
CA SER A 97 -18.49 8.09 -0.80
C SER A 97 -18.72 6.72 -0.14
N ILE A 98 -18.07 5.68 -0.65
CA ILE A 98 -18.20 4.29 -0.16
C ILE A 98 -16.92 3.72 0.44
N THR A 99 -15.84 4.49 0.45
CA THR A 99 -14.56 4.10 1.05
C THR A 99 -14.24 4.95 2.28
N HIS A 100 -13.58 4.35 3.27
CA HIS A 100 -13.22 5.03 4.52
C HIS A 100 -11.73 5.33 4.59
N TYR A 101 -11.34 6.18 5.54
CA TYR A 101 -9.96 6.57 5.75
C TYR A 101 -9.45 6.24 7.15
N SER A 102 -8.35 5.50 7.21
CA SER A 102 -7.51 5.36 8.40
C SER A 102 -6.09 4.95 7.98
N LEU A 103 -5.09 5.29 8.77
CA LEU A 103 -3.70 4.93 8.52
C LEU A 103 -3.28 3.77 9.42
N PRO A 104 -2.64 2.71 8.89
CA PRO A 104 -2.03 1.65 9.68
C PRO A 104 -0.51 1.80 9.81
N ASP A 105 0.07 1.11 10.78
CA ASP A 105 1.52 0.82 10.84
C ASP A 105 1.87 -0.23 9.78
N SER A 106 2.98 -0.08 9.04
CA SER A 106 3.02 -0.58 7.67
C SER A 106 4.05 -1.62 7.27
N ILE A 107 3.58 -2.63 6.51
CA ILE A 107 4.37 -3.37 5.50
C ILE A 107 3.58 -3.34 4.18
N GLN A 108 4.24 -3.00 3.07
CA GLN A 108 3.59 -2.88 1.75
C GLN A 108 3.84 -4.09 0.87
N ARG A 109 2.81 -4.51 0.11
CA ARG A 109 2.90 -5.49 -0.96
C ARG A 109 2.32 -4.94 -2.26
N LEU A 110 2.64 -5.58 -3.37
CA LEU A 110 2.32 -5.06 -4.69
C LEU A 110 1.53 -6.08 -5.51
N ASN A 111 0.52 -5.58 -6.22
CA ASN A 111 -0.26 -6.32 -7.21
C ASN A 111 -0.78 -7.68 -6.68
N ASN A 112 -0.71 -8.70 -7.50
CA ASN A 112 -1.09 -10.08 -7.18
C ASN A 112 0.04 -10.92 -6.58
N ALA A 113 1.08 -10.30 -6.03
CA ALA A 113 2.18 -11.01 -5.39
C ALA A 113 1.68 -11.90 -4.24
N PRO A 114 1.79 -13.25 -4.34
CA PRO A 114 1.26 -14.15 -3.35
C PRO A 114 2.10 -14.16 -2.07
N VAL A 115 1.45 -14.45 -0.96
CA VAL A 115 2.10 -14.74 0.33
C VAL A 115 2.18 -16.25 0.51
N GLN A 116 1.09 -16.92 0.24
CA GLN A 116 0.98 -18.36 0.43
C GLN A 116 2.04 -19.13 -0.39
N GLY A 117 2.83 -19.94 0.29
CA GLY A 117 3.94 -20.68 -0.28
C GLY A 117 5.26 -19.93 -0.38
N TYR A 118 5.31 -18.64 0.03
CA TYR A 118 6.49 -17.78 0.02
C TYR A 118 6.73 -17.09 1.37
N GLU A 119 6.10 -17.56 2.45
CA GLU A 119 6.10 -16.92 3.76
C GLU A 119 7.50 -16.75 4.34
N GLN A 120 8.41 -17.69 4.04
CA GLN A 120 9.79 -17.62 4.50
C GLN A 120 10.59 -16.50 3.82
N ASP A 121 10.27 -16.20 2.56
CA ASP A 121 10.97 -15.19 1.77
C ASP A 121 10.39 -13.79 1.96
N VAL A 122 9.05 -13.69 2.03
CA VAL A 122 8.34 -12.41 2.00
C VAL A 122 7.59 -12.11 3.29
N GLY A 123 7.64 -12.98 4.28
CA GLY A 123 6.91 -12.86 5.54
C GLY A 123 5.41 -13.09 5.38
N THR A 124 4.70 -13.16 6.51
CA THR A 124 3.27 -13.51 6.57
C THR A 124 2.35 -12.30 6.65
N ARG A 125 2.85 -11.13 7.07
CA ARG A 125 2.06 -9.93 7.30
C ARG A 125 2.03 -9.04 6.06
N THR A 126 0.83 -8.56 5.70
CA THR A 126 0.62 -7.50 4.70
C THR A 126 -0.19 -6.39 5.33
N THR A 127 0.32 -5.17 5.36
CA THR A 127 -0.41 -4.01 5.88
C THR A 127 -1.04 -3.19 4.76
N LEU A 128 -0.31 -2.98 3.68
CA LEU A 128 -0.78 -2.27 2.49
C LEU A 128 -0.56 -3.14 1.26
N ARG A 129 -1.57 -3.30 0.42
CA ARG A 129 -1.44 -3.91 -0.91
C ARG A 129 -1.82 -2.89 -1.98
N LEU A 130 -0.85 -2.44 -2.75
CA LEU A 130 -1.09 -1.57 -3.90
C LEU A 130 -1.50 -2.42 -5.10
N PHE A 131 -2.57 -2.05 -5.77
CA PHE A 131 -3.10 -2.77 -6.91
C PHE A 131 -3.78 -1.82 -7.91
N TYR A 132 -4.03 -2.30 -9.11
CA TYR A 132 -4.89 -1.69 -10.12
C TYR A 132 -5.78 -2.78 -10.73
N PRO A 133 -6.87 -2.47 -11.42
CA PRO A 133 -7.87 -3.46 -11.80
C PRO A 133 -7.31 -4.70 -12.51
N GLU A 134 -6.43 -4.53 -13.50
CA GLU A 134 -5.86 -5.64 -14.25
C GLU A 134 -4.89 -6.52 -13.44
N SER A 135 -4.40 -6.02 -12.30
CA SER A 135 -3.55 -6.78 -11.37
C SER A 135 -4.32 -7.40 -10.19
N ALA A 136 -5.62 -7.14 -10.07
CA ALA A 136 -6.43 -7.58 -8.94
C ALA A 136 -6.84 -9.06 -9.00
N HIS A 137 -6.04 -9.92 -9.62
CA HIS A 137 -6.28 -11.37 -9.74
C HIS A 137 -5.79 -12.14 -8.51
N PHE A 138 -6.20 -11.69 -7.34
CA PHE A 138 -5.98 -12.35 -6.06
C PHE A 138 -7.30 -12.35 -5.28
N ASN A 139 -7.42 -13.28 -4.33
CA ASN A 139 -8.57 -13.29 -3.41
C ASN A 139 -8.28 -12.34 -2.24
N PRO A 140 -8.99 -11.19 -2.11
CA PRO A 140 -8.71 -10.23 -1.05
C PRO A 140 -8.81 -10.79 0.35
N ARG A 141 -9.70 -11.74 0.59
CA ARG A 141 -9.89 -12.36 1.92
C ARG A 141 -8.88 -13.45 2.23
N ALA A 142 -8.47 -14.24 1.24
CA ALA A 142 -7.52 -15.33 1.45
C ALA A 142 -6.06 -14.85 1.47
N GLU A 143 -5.74 -13.82 0.67
CA GLU A 143 -4.38 -13.33 0.45
C GLU A 143 -3.97 -12.19 1.38
N ASN A 144 -4.86 -11.69 2.23
CA ASN A 144 -4.60 -10.57 3.10
C ASN A 144 -5.14 -10.81 4.50
N ASN A 145 -4.50 -10.17 5.48
CA ASN A 145 -5.02 -10.08 6.83
C ASN A 145 -6.27 -9.17 6.86
N PRO A 146 -7.16 -9.31 7.85
CA PRO A 146 -8.33 -8.45 7.98
C PRO A 146 -8.00 -6.94 8.03
N ASP A 147 -6.83 -6.59 8.56
CA ASP A 147 -6.36 -5.21 8.68
C ASP A 147 -5.60 -4.70 7.45
N THR A 148 -5.41 -5.53 6.42
CA THR A 148 -4.70 -5.12 5.20
C THR A 148 -5.49 -4.07 4.45
N LEU A 149 -4.89 -2.91 4.18
CA LEU A 149 -5.48 -1.91 3.30
C LEU A 149 -5.19 -2.23 1.83
N LEU A 150 -6.24 -2.18 1.03
CA LEU A 150 -6.24 -2.39 -0.40
C LEU A 150 -6.17 -1.03 -1.10
N VAL A 151 -4.99 -0.67 -1.60
CA VAL A 151 -4.71 0.66 -2.15
C VAL A 151 -4.83 0.62 -3.66
N LEU A 152 -5.91 1.19 -4.19
CA LEU A 152 -6.09 1.37 -5.62
C LEU A 152 -5.13 2.44 -6.13
N VAL A 153 -4.30 2.07 -7.10
CA VAL A 153 -3.45 2.98 -7.88
C VAL A 153 -4.20 3.32 -9.18
N PRO A 154 -4.79 4.50 -9.31
CA PRO A 154 -5.61 4.82 -10.46
C PRO A 154 -4.75 5.27 -11.65
N PHE A 155 -4.82 4.55 -12.77
CA PHE A 155 -4.14 4.89 -14.02
C PHE A 155 -5.05 5.54 -15.04
N LYS A 156 -6.36 5.28 -14.97
CA LYS A 156 -7.36 5.75 -15.92
C LYS A 156 -8.76 5.83 -15.28
N PRO A 157 -9.70 6.62 -15.86
CA PRO A 157 -11.04 6.78 -15.30
C PRO A 157 -11.80 5.45 -15.10
N MET A 158 -11.54 4.48 -15.98
CA MET A 158 -12.16 3.14 -15.90
C MET A 158 -11.81 2.39 -14.61
N ASP A 159 -10.70 2.72 -13.96
CA ASP A 159 -10.28 2.09 -12.69
C ASP A 159 -11.24 2.45 -11.56
N PHE A 160 -11.69 3.70 -11.51
CA PHE A 160 -12.71 4.15 -10.57
C PHE A 160 -14.08 3.50 -10.85
N LEU A 161 -14.48 3.43 -12.11
CA LEU A 161 -15.76 2.80 -12.50
C LEU A 161 -15.78 1.31 -12.18
N TRP A 162 -14.66 0.62 -12.40
CA TRP A 162 -14.54 -0.79 -12.04
C TRP A 162 -14.64 -0.98 -10.52
N MET A 163 -13.90 -0.19 -9.74
CA MET A 163 -13.91 -0.30 -8.29
C MET A 163 -15.28 0.03 -7.71
N GLU A 164 -15.94 1.10 -8.18
CA GLU A 164 -17.30 1.45 -7.81
C GLU A 164 -18.29 0.31 -8.12
N ALA A 165 -18.17 -0.31 -9.31
CA ALA A 165 -19.05 -1.40 -9.71
C ALA A 165 -18.85 -2.67 -8.87
N ILE A 166 -17.61 -2.96 -8.50
CA ILE A 166 -17.28 -4.09 -7.61
C ILE A 166 -17.83 -3.88 -6.20
N LEU A 167 -17.55 -2.74 -5.59
CA LEU A 167 -17.93 -2.47 -4.20
C LEU A 167 -19.45 -2.31 -4.00
N ASN A 168 -20.17 -1.86 -5.01
CA ASN A 168 -21.63 -1.69 -4.96
C ASN A 168 -22.42 -2.81 -5.62
N ASP A 169 -21.76 -3.89 -6.02
CA ASP A 169 -22.38 -5.01 -6.75
C ASP A 169 -23.19 -4.56 -8.00
N LYS A 170 -22.71 -3.54 -8.69
CA LYS A 170 -23.32 -2.99 -9.91
C LYS A 170 -22.93 -3.80 -11.16
N LYS A 171 -23.50 -3.42 -12.31
CA LYS A 171 -23.16 -3.99 -13.62
C LYS A 171 -21.65 -3.92 -13.87
N ARG A 172 -21.04 -5.05 -14.16
CA ARG A 172 -19.57 -5.18 -14.29
C ARG A 172 -19.03 -4.43 -15.50
N VAL A 173 -17.94 -3.70 -15.29
CA VAL A 173 -17.22 -2.98 -16.33
C VAL A 173 -16.26 -3.95 -17.03
N ARG A 174 -16.43 -4.14 -18.33
CA ARG A 174 -15.68 -5.13 -19.13
C ARG A 174 -14.73 -4.53 -20.16
N LYS A 175 -14.91 -3.26 -20.55
CA LYS A 175 -14.13 -2.60 -21.59
C LYS A 175 -13.20 -1.55 -21.01
N GLY A 176 -12.14 -1.21 -21.73
CA GLY A 176 -11.18 -0.19 -21.32
C GLY A 176 -10.01 -0.71 -20.48
N PHE A 177 -9.77 -2.03 -20.50
CA PHE A 177 -8.64 -2.69 -19.82
C PHE A 177 -7.80 -3.47 -20.83
N TRP A 178 -6.51 -3.49 -20.63
CA TRP A 178 -5.59 -4.29 -21.47
C TRP A 178 -5.62 -5.79 -21.10
N LYS A 179 -5.98 -6.08 -19.84
CA LYS A 179 -6.29 -7.41 -19.33
C LYS A 179 -7.59 -7.30 -18.56
N GLN A 180 -8.53 -8.22 -18.78
CA GLN A 180 -9.82 -8.20 -18.09
C GLN A 180 -9.61 -8.29 -16.58
N PRO A 181 -10.03 -7.29 -15.77
CA PRO A 181 -9.99 -7.40 -14.33
C PRO A 181 -11.04 -8.39 -13.83
N PRO A 182 -10.91 -8.86 -12.58
CA PRO A 182 -11.91 -9.74 -11.97
C PRO A 182 -13.32 -9.13 -12.05
N LEU A 183 -14.29 -9.97 -12.37
CA LEU A 183 -15.71 -9.57 -12.39
C LEU A 183 -16.36 -9.71 -11.02
N ILE A 184 -15.78 -10.52 -10.15
CA ILE A 184 -16.16 -10.70 -8.74
C ILE A 184 -14.87 -10.53 -7.93
N TRP A 185 -14.92 -9.65 -6.95
CA TRP A 185 -13.78 -9.37 -6.08
C TRP A 185 -14.31 -8.99 -4.71
N ASP A 186 -14.21 -9.92 -3.77
CA ASP A 186 -14.84 -9.83 -2.46
C ASP A 186 -13.95 -9.03 -1.49
N ALA A 187 -13.94 -7.71 -1.66
CA ALA A 187 -13.23 -6.78 -0.79
C ALA A 187 -14.20 -6.00 0.09
N ASN A 188 -13.81 -5.80 1.33
CA ASN A 188 -14.51 -4.90 2.23
C ASN A 188 -14.23 -3.44 1.82
N PRO A 189 -15.26 -2.61 1.54
CA PRO A 189 -15.07 -1.19 1.20
C PRO A 189 -14.27 -0.41 2.25
N GLU A 190 -14.36 -0.79 3.53
CA GLU A 190 -13.60 -0.18 4.62
C GLU A 190 -12.08 -0.41 4.52
N GLN A 191 -11.64 -1.44 3.80
CA GLN A 191 -10.22 -1.71 3.55
C GLN A 191 -9.70 -0.99 2.30
N VAL A 192 -10.58 -0.48 1.42
CA VAL A 192 -10.18 0.12 0.16
C VAL A 192 -9.77 1.57 0.35
N ARG A 193 -8.64 1.94 -0.23
CA ARG A 193 -8.09 3.30 -0.27
C ARG A 193 -7.74 3.67 -1.70
N ILE A 194 -7.80 4.95 -2.01
CA ILE A 194 -7.47 5.48 -3.33
C ILE A 194 -6.19 6.31 -3.17
N LEU A 195 -5.13 5.85 -3.82
CA LEU A 195 -3.86 6.55 -3.77
C LEU A 195 -3.99 7.95 -4.37
N ASN A 196 -3.44 8.94 -3.68
CA ASN A 196 -3.36 10.29 -4.20
C ASN A 196 -2.45 10.33 -5.43
N PRO A 197 -2.92 10.78 -6.60
CA PRO A 197 -2.13 10.90 -7.83
C PRO A 197 -0.86 11.74 -7.70
N TYR A 198 -0.78 12.59 -6.69
CA TYR A 198 0.44 13.32 -6.35
C TYR A 198 1.68 12.43 -6.27
N TYR A 199 1.56 11.23 -5.70
CA TYR A 199 2.70 10.30 -5.59
C TYR A 199 3.14 9.75 -6.94
N MET A 200 2.20 9.55 -7.85
CA MET A 200 2.51 9.18 -9.24
C MET A 200 3.21 10.33 -9.98
N GLU A 201 2.71 11.55 -9.81
CA GLU A 201 3.32 12.74 -10.40
C GLU A 201 4.75 12.94 -9.90
N VAL A 202 4.97 12.94 -8.58
CA VAL A 202 6.29 13.11 -7.98
C VAL A 202 7.26 12.02 -8.44
N THR A 203 6.84 10.77 -8.44
CA THR A 203 7.67 9.64 -8.88
C THR A 203 8.06 9.79 -10.35
N ALA A 204 7.11 10.12 -11.21
CA ALA A 204 7.36 10.30 -12.63
C ALA A 204 8.22 11.55 -12.93
N ALA A 205 7.83 12.70 -12.39
CA ALA A 205 8.48 13.97 -12.72
C ALA A 205 9.86 14.12 -12.07
N LYS A 206 9.96 13.76 -10.77
CA LYS A 206 11.16 14.04 -9.98
C LYS A 206 12.17 12.90 -9.98
N LEU A 207 11.73 11.66 -9.87
CA LEU A 207 12.63 10.51 -9.86
C LEU A 207 13.02 10.04 -11.26
N LEU A 208 12.07 10.03 -12.20
CA LEU A 208 12.28 9.51 -13.53
C LEU A 208 12.47 10.60 -14.60
N ASN A 209 12.28 11.86 -14.23
CA ASN A 209 12.32 12.99 -15.17
C ASN A 209 11.44 12.74 -16.42
N LEU A 210 10.23 12.23 -16.19
CA LEU A 210 9.26 12.01 -17.26
C LEU A 210 8.43 13.28 -17.49
N PRO A 211 8.13 13.63 -18.75
CA PRO A 211 7.25 14.75 -19.04
C PRO A 211 5.81 14.42 -18.62
N MET A 212 5.14 15.35 -17.93
CA MET A 212 3.76 15.16 -17.48
C MET A 212 2.76 15.15 -18.64
N ARG A 213 3.07 15.84 -19.73
CA ARG A 213 2.31 15.77 -20.99
C ARG A 213 3.07 14.91 -21.97
N GLN A 214 2.53 13.76 -22.28
CA GLN A 214 3.13 12.79 -23.20
C GLN A 214 2.21 12.53 -24.40
N PRO A 215 2.77 12.27 -25.57
CA PRO A 215 1.98 11.83 -26.72
C PRO A 215 1.19 10.56 -26.40
N ARG A 216 -0.03 10.42 -26.91
CA ARG A 216 -0.92 9.27 -26.61
C ARG A 216 -0.30 7.90 -26.93
N LYS A 217 0.64 7.85 -27.90
CA LYS A 217 1.26 6.60 -28.36
C LYS A 217 2.41 6.09 -27.48
N VAL A 218 3.00 6.94 -26.63
CA VAL A 218 4.16 6.58 -25.80
C VAL A 218 3.94 7.20 -24.43
N LYS A 219 3.14 6.55 -23.61
CA LYS A 219 2.93 6.99 -22.21
C LYS A 219 3.82 6.18 -21.28
N GLN A 220 5.01 6.70 -20.97
CA GLN A 220 5.83 6.14 -19.90
C GLN A 220 5.25 6.52 -18.54
N LYS A 221 5.26 5.57 -17.61
CA LYS A 221 4.83 5.74 -16.22
C LYS A 221 5.73 4.92 -15.28
N PRO A 222 5.84 5.31 -14.01
CA PRO A 222 6.54 4.52 -12.99
C PRO A 222 5.92 3.13 -12.83
N THR A 223 6.74 2.15 -12.46
CA THR A 223 6.22 0.87 -11.96
C THR A 223 5.53 1.07 -10.62
N THR A 224 4.62 0.17 -10.27
CA THR A 224 3.99 0.14 -8.94
C THR A 224 5.05 -0.04 -7.84
N GLY A 225 6.14 -0.74 -8.13
CA GLY A 225 7.27 -0.93 -7.22
C GLY A 225 7.95 0.39 -6.84
N LEU A 226 8.37 1.18 -7.81
CA LEU A 226 8.99 2.47 -7.52
C LEU A 226 8.01 3.44 -6.85
N LEU A 227 6.74 3.40 -7.24
CA LEU A 227 5.68 4.18 -6.59
C LEU A 227 5.52 3.83 -5.12
N ALA A 228 5.57 2.53 -4.77
CA ALA A 228 5.49 2.08 -3.39
C ALA A 228 6.68 2.57 -2.55
N ILE A 229 7.90 2.57 -3.10
CA ILE A 229 9.06 3.14 -2.41
C ILE A 229 8.84 4.64 -2.16
N THR A 230 8.39 5.39 -3.16
CA THR A 230 8.10 6.82 -3.01
C THR A 230 7.04 7.07 -1.94
N LEU A 231 5.96 6.27 -1.94
CA LEU A 231 4.93 6.33 -0.92
C LEU A 231 5.51 6.04 0.48
N ALA A 232 6.32 4.99 0.63
CA ALA A 232 6.94 4.63 1.90
C ALA A 232 7.83 5.75 2.44
N LEU A 233 8.61 6.43 1.60
CA LEU A 233 9.43 7.57 2.01
C LEU A 233 8.61 8.73 2.58
N HIS A 234 7.34 8.89 2.19
CA HIS A 234 6.48 9.97 2.68
C HIS A 234 5.85 9.69 4.03
N PHE A 235 5.79 8.45 4.48
CA PHE A 235 5.17 8.15 5.78
C PHE A 235 6.01 7.29 6.73
N CYS A 236 7.15 6.72 6.27
CA CYS A 236 8.07 5.94 7.09
C CYS A 236 9.38 6.69 7.32
N ASP A 237 9.93 6.56 8.52
CA ASP A 237 11.26 7.11 8.86
C ASP A 237 12.38 6.18 8.44
N LEU A 238 12.10 4.89 8.34
CA LEU A 238 13.02 3.87 7.88
C LEU A 238 12.33 3.00 6.83
N VAL A 239 12.93 2.93 5.64
CA VAL A 239 12.42 2.13 4.53
C VAL A 239 13.41 1.04 4.17
N HIS A 240 12.96 -0.20 4.27
CA HIS A 240 13.66 -1.36 3.76
C HIS A 240 12.98 -1.84 2.49
N ILE A 241 13.77 -2.20 1.50
CA ILE A 241 13.28 -2.77 0.24
C ILE A 241 13.81 -4.20 0.08
N ALA A 242 12.99 -5.08 -0.43
CA ALA A 242 13.35 -6.47 -0.74
C ALA A 242 12.81 -6.85 -2.12
N GLY A 243 13.58 -7.62 -2.89
CA GLY A 243 13.22 -7.99 -4.27
C GLY A 243 13.32 -6.83 -5.27
N PHE A 244 13.96 -5.73 -4.88
CA PHE A 244 14.25 -4.60 -5.75
C PHE A 244 15.73 -4.62 -6.16
N GLY A 245 15.97 -4.41 -7.40
CA GLY A 245 17.28 -4.47 -8.04
C GLY A 245 17.08 -5.21 -9.35
N TYR A 246 17.37 -4.52 -10.42
CA TYR A 246 17.29 -5.17 -11.72
C TYR A 246 18.63 -5.87 -11.96
N PRO A 247 18.65 -7.18 -12.26
CA PRO A 247 19.86 -7.90 -12.54
C PRO A 247 20.61 -7.22 -13.70
N ASP A 248 21.93 -7.23 -13.65
CA ASP A 248 22.75 -6.66 -14.70
C ASP A 248 22.39 -7.29 -16.06
N SER A 249 22.50 -6.49 -17.11
CA SER A 249 22.11 -6.87 -18.48
C SER A 249 22.75 -8.18 -18.96
N ALA A 250 23.91 -8.57 -18.40
CA ALA A 250 24.55 -9.85 -18.63
C ALA A 250 23.77 -11.06 -18.12
N GLN A 251 22.87 -10.88 -17.15
CA GLN A 251 22.01 -11.91 -16.56
C GLN A 251 20.55 -11.80 -17.03
N GLY A 252 20.30 -11.28 -18.21
CA GLY A 252 18.98 -10.94 -18.75
C GLY A 252 17.92 -12.07 -18.81
N LYS A 253 18.24 -13.27 -18.36
CA LYS A 253 17.32 -14.41 -18.22
C LYS A 253 16.74 -14.55 -16.82
N GLN A 254 17.24 -13.80 -15.84
CA GLN A 254 16.75 -13.90 -14.46
C GLN A 254 15.37 -13.28 -14.31
N SER A 255 14.48 -13.98 -13.59
CA SER A 255 13.15 -13.47 -13.24
C SER A 255 13.29 -12.26 -12.33
N ILE A 256 12.47 -11.22 -12.57
CA ILE A 256 12.40 -10.02 -11.74
C ILE A 256 11.37 -10.12 -10.63
N HIS A 257 10.48 -11.12 -10.69
CA HIS A 257 9.51 -11.40 -9.65
C HIS A 257 9.71 -12.81 -9.09
N TYR A 258 9.51 -13.01 -7.79
CA TYR A 258 9.69 -14.29 -7.15
C TYR A 258 8.60 -15.32 -7.51
N TYR A 259 7.46 -14.86 -8.03
CA TYR A 259 6.28 -15.69 -8.30
C TYR A 259 5.97 -15.90 -9.79
N GLU A 260 6.68 -15.22 -10.70
CA GLU A 260 6.45 -15.35 -12.14
C GLU A 260 7.72 -15.19 -12.97
N GLN A 261 7.71 -15.77 -14.17
CA GLN A 261 8.85 -15.82 -15.08
C GLN A 261 8.98 -14.57 -15.97
N ILE A 262 8.83 -13.37 -15.38
CA ILE A 262 9.02 -12.11 -16.10
C ILE A 262 10.47 -11.69 -16.02
N THR A 263 11.08 -11.38 -17.17
CA THR A 263 12.49 -10.96 -17.29
C THR A 263 12.58 -9.47 -17.65
N LEU A 264 13.75 -8.86 -17.45
CA LEU A 264 14.02 -7.48 -17.90
C LEU A 264 13.77 -7.28 -19.39
N LYS A 265 14.10 -8.30 -20.19
CA LYS A 265 13.89 -8.24 -21.65
C LYS A 265 12.41 -8.13 -22.00
N SER A 266 11.54 -8.84 -21.29
CA SER A 266 10.08 -8.74 -21.48
C SER A 266 9.52 -7.39 -21.04
N MET A 267 10.15 -6.74 -20.05
CA MET A 267 9.77 -5.41 -19.57
C MET A 267 10.22 -4.28 -20.51
N ALA A 268 11.20 -4.50 -21.37
CA ALA A 268 11.72 -3.48 -22.30
C ALA A 268 10.65 -2.96 -23.29
N ALA A 269 9.63 -3.77 -23.59
CA ALA A 269 8.50 -3.40 -24.43
C ALA A 269 7.33 -2.77 -23.63
N SER A 270 7.45 -2.65 -22.31
CA SER A 270 6.40 -2.09 -21.45
C SER A 270 6.42 -0.56 -21.44
N GLU A 271 5.38 0.03 -20.84
CA GLU A 271 5.30 1.48 -20.60
C GLU A 271 6.23 1.96 -19.45
N HIS A 272 7.15 1.10 -18.97
CA HIS A 272 8.04 1.39 -17.86
C HIS A 272 9.48 1.55 -18.31
N ASN A 273 10.17 2.58 -17.84
CA ASN A 273 11.59 2.76 -18.10
C ASN A 273 12.42 2.16 -16.95
N VAL A 274 12.56 0.84 -16.99
CA VAL A 274 13.21 0.05 -15.93
C VAL A 274 14.65 0.52 -15.67
N SER A 275 15.38 0.94 -16.71
CA SER A 275 16.75 1.44 -16.55
C SER A 275 16.81 2.74 -15.75
N ARG A 276 15.87 3.67 -15.95
CA ARG A 276 15.79 4.88 -15.15
C ARG A 276 15.36 4.57 -13.71
N GLU A 277 14.46 3.63 -13.53
CA GLU A 277 14.05 3.17 -12.19
C GLU A 277 15.22 2.57 -11.42
N ALA A 278 16.03 1.73 -12.05
CA ALA A 278 17.24 1.17 -11.45
C ALA A 278 18.21 2.27 -10.99
N VAL A 279 18.40 3.31 -11.81
CA VAL A 279 19.23 4.48 -11.43
C VAL A 279 18.63 5.22 -10.23
N ALA A 280 17.33 5.43 -10.21
CA ALA A 280 16.64 6.11 -9.11
C ALA A 280 16.78 5.32 -7.79
N ILE A 281 16.55 4.00 -7.81
CA ILE A 281 16.71 3.13 -6.65
C ILE A 281 18.16 3.12 -6.15
N ARG A 282 19.14 3.01 -7.05
CA ARG A 282 20.57 3.07 -6.69
C ARG A 282 20.92 4.38 -6.00
N ARG A 283 20.37 5.50 -6.47
CA ARG A 283 20.57 6.81 -5.85
C ARG A 283 19.93 6.90 -4.47
N MET A 284 18.76 6.30 -4.27
CA MET A 284 18.12 6.20 -2.94
C MET A 284 18.99 5.41 -1.96
N LEU A 285 19.59 4.30 -2.40
CA LEU A 285 20.50 3.49 -1.61
C LEU A 285 21.77 4.29 -1.24
N GLN A 286 22.37 4.99 -2.20
CA GLN A 286 23.56 5.82 -1.98
C GLN A 286 23.32 6.96 -0.97
N LEU A 287 22.14 7.56 -1.00
CA LEU A 287 21.74 8.59 -0.04
C LEU A 287 21.35 7.99 1.34
N GLY A 288 21.23 6.67 1.45
CA GLY A 288 20.74 6.01 2.66
C GLY A 288 19.27 6.28 2.96
N LEU A 289 18.47 6.65 1.95
CA LEU A 289 17.02 6.81 2.05
C LEU A 289 16.30 5.48 2.18
N VAL A 290 16.84 4.43 1.59
CA VAL A 290 16.35 3.06 1.68
C VAL A 290 17.51 2.12 1.96
N LYS A 291 17.21 0.97 2.59
CA LYS A 291 18.14 -0.14 2.78
C LYS A 291 17.64 -1.35 2.02
N ASN A 292 18.52 -2.02 1.28
CA ASN A 292 18.17 -3.26 0.60
C ASN A 292 18.41 -4.47 1.52
N LEU A 293 17.40 -5.33 1.63
CA LEU A 293 17.46 -6.57 2.41
C LEU A 293 17.85 -7.77 1.56
N THR A 294 17.74 -7.66 0.25
CA THR A 294 18.08 -8.72 -0.70
C THR A 294 19.38 -8.35 -1.43
N TYR A 295 20.36 -9.24 -1.42
CA TYR A 295 21.59 -9.09 -2.18
C TYR A 295 21.39 -9.70 -3.57
N PHE A 296 21.72 -8.95 -4.58
CA PHE A 296 21.85 -9.41 -5.97
C PHE A 296 23.31 -9.36 -6.40
#